data_4e4af81527021daf76d82ffc960cb2e5
#
_entry.id   4e4af81527021daf76d82ffc960cb2e5
#
_cell.length_a   1.000
_cell.length_b   1.000
_cell.length_c   1.000
_cell.angle_alpha   90.00
_cell.angle_beta   90.00
_cell.angle_gamma   90.00
#
_symmetry.space_group_name_H-M   'P 1'
#
loop_
_entity.id
_entity.type
_entity.pdbx_description
1 polymer ?
#
loop_
_entity_poly.entity_id
_entity_poly.type
_entity_poly.pdbx_seq_one_letter_code
_entity_poly.pdbx_strand_id
1 'polypeptide(L)'
;MAHAERTDAARTAAKADDGATIERSERPIGVFDSGVGGLTVARSVIDQLPNESVLYVGDTAHGPYGPLPIAEVRANALGVMDELVDSGVKLLTIACNSASAAVLRDARERYTARYGIPVIEVIQPAVRRAVVATRNGRIGVIGTSATVGSRAYEDTFAAAPDLQITSAACPDFVPYVEAGVTTGPELLAAAEGYLAPLREAGVDTLVLGCTHYPLLTGVISYVMGDGVTLVSSAEETAKDVYRALVSHGLERRSAEPARHTFVATGDAQQFEVLARRFLGPEVQGVEHAEHVAAHYPTGSLARITPEMIEAARSEGRPGLAGRVSYFVDPFAAAEGRADRMQG
;
A
#
# COMPACT_ATOMS: atom_id res chain seq x y z
N MET A 1 -36.29 38.31 7.16
CA MET A 1 -35.29 38.24 6.11
C MET A 1 -34.02 37.52 6.58
N ALA A 2 -33.37 37.81 7.69
CA ALA A 2 -32.13 37.19 8.14
C ALA A 2 -32.19 35.66 8.42
N HIS A 3 -33.39 35.07 8.67
CA HIS A 3 -33.53 33.64 8.94
C HIS A 3 -33.60 32.83 7.63
N ALA A 4 -34.16 33.38 6.56
CA ALA A 4 -34.23 32.75 5.24
C ALA A 4 -32.87 32.75 4.54
N GLU A 5 -32.06 33.80 4.71
CA GLU A 5 -30.71 33.87 4.15
C GLU A 5 -29.73 32.89 4.81
N ARG A 6 -29.86 32.62 6.13
CA ARG A 6 -29.06 31.63 6.84
C ARG A 6 -29.39 30.20 6.43
N THR A 7 -30.65 29.90 6.16
CA THR A 7 -31.09 28.57 5.68
C THR A 7 -30.65 28.32 4.25
N ASP A 8 -30.60 29.32 3.41
CA ASP A 8 -30.18 29.20 2.01
C ASP A 8 -28.64 29.05 1.88
N ALA A 9 -27.88 29.80 2.69
CA ALA A 9 -26.43 29.64 2.79
C ALA A 9 -26.02 28.27 3.32
N ALA A 10 -26.70 27.75 4.35
CA ALA A 10 -26.46 26.41 4.89
C ALA A 10 -26.81 25.31 3.85
N ARG A 11 -27.87 25.50 3.08
CA ARG A 11 -28.30 24.57 2.03
C ARG A 11 -27.36 24.59 0.82
N THR A 12 -26.79 25.75 0.49
CA THR A 12 -25.79 25.93 -0.57
C THR A 12 -24.45 25.32 -0.15
N ALA A 13 -24.03 25.52 1.11
CA ALA A 13 -22.82 24.90 1.66
C ALA A 13 -22.94 23.35 1.73
N ALA A 14 -24.09 22.83 2.16
CA ALA A 14 -24.35 21.38 2.18
C ALA A 14 -24.31 20.76 0.76
N LYS A 15 -24.91 21.45 -0.25
CA LYS A 15 -24.86 21.00 -1.64
C LYS A 15 -23.44 21.06 -2.25
N ALA A 16 -22.64 22.05 -1.86
CA ALA A 16 -21.23 22.14 -2.29
C ALA A 16 -20.37 21.05 -1.65
N ASP A 17 -20.63 20.69 -0.40
CA ASP A 17 -19.96 19.61 0.32
C ASP A 17 -20.36 18.22 -0.26
N ASP A 18 -21.65 18.03 -0.56
CA ASP A 18 -22.16 16.84 -1.25
C ASP A 18 -21.52 16.68 -2.65
N GLY A 19 -21.39 17.77 -3.41
CA GLY A 19 -20.76 17.77 -4.73
C GLY A 19 -19.28 17.40 -4.69
N ALA A 20 -18.53 17.95 -3.76
CA ALA A 20 -17.12 17.64 -3.56
C ALA A 20 -16.90 16.19 -3.07
N THR A 21 -17.80 15.69 -2.23
CA THR A 21 -17.76 14.30 -1.75
C THR A 21 -18.07 13.31 -2.88
N ILE A 22 -19.05 13.60 -3.73
CA ILE A 22 -19.40 12.78 -4.90
C ILE A 22 -18.22 12.75 -5.89
N GLU A 23 -17.61 13.90 -6.22
CA GLU A 23 -16.45 13.95 -7.08
C GLU A 23 -15.28 13.13 -6.52
N ARG A 24 -15.03 13.19 -5.22
CA ARG A 24 -13.99 12.43 -4.56
C ARG A 24 -14.27 10.92 -4.55
N SER A 25 -15.54 10.51 -4.39
CA SER A 25 -15.91 9.09 -4.36
C SER A 25 -15.72 8.40 -5.72
N GLU A 26 -15.77 9.14 -6.83
CA GLU A 26 -15.56 8.59 -8.18
C GLU A 26 -14.08 8.33 -8.53
N ARG A 27 -13.14 8.85 -7.72
CA ARG A 27 -11.69 8.67 -7.92
C ARG A 27 -11.28 7.22 -7.67
N PRO A 28 -10.17 6.75 -8.28
CA PRO A 28 -9.71 5.37 -8.09
C PRO A 28 -9.11 5.15 -6.70
N ILE A 29 -9.08 3.89 -6.28
CA ILE A 29 -8.25 3.40 -5.19
C ILE A 29 -6.83 3.28 -5.73
N GLY A 30 -5.87 3.94 -5.11
CA GLY A 30 -4.44 3.77 -5.41
C GLY A 30 -3.91 2.53 -4.70
N VAL A 31 -3.31 1.62 -5.45
CA VAL A 31 -2.65 0.42 -4.93
C VAL A 31 -1.22 0.41 -5.44
N PHE A 32 -0.24 0.23 -4.55
CA PHE A 32 1.13 0.08 -5.01
C PHE A 32 1.88 -1.08 -4.35
N ASP A 33 2.85 -1.58 -5.09
CA ASP A 33 3.80 -2.63 -4.68
C ASP A 33 5.17 -2.36 -5.31
N SER A 34 6.20 -3.01 -4.81
CA SER A 34 7.56 -2.94 -5.39
C SER A 34 7.70 -3.62 -6.77
N GLY A 35 6.62 -4.23 -7.28
CA GLY A 35 6.63 -4.96 -8.53
C GLY A 35 5.25 -5.50 -8.90
N VAL A 36 5.19 -6.79 -9.19
CA VAL A 36 3.96 -7.49 -9.64
C VAL A 36 3.21 -8.20 -8.51
N GLY A 37 3.86 -8.48 -7.39
CA GLY A 37 3.29 -9.30 -6.31
C GLY A 37 2.02 -8.72 -5.72
N GLY A 38 1.96 -7.40 -5.56
CA GLY A 38 0.79 -6.69 -5.02
C GLY A 38 -0.47 -6.80 -5.87
N LEU A 39 -0.38 -7.34 -7.09
CA LEU A 39 -1.55 -7.69 -7.89
C LEU A 39 -2.43 -8.76 -7.21
N THR A 40 -1.90 -9.57 -6.30
CA THR A 40 -2.70 -10.45 -5.44
C THR A 40 -3.66 -9.67 -4.54
N VAL A 41 -3.20 -8.54 -4.00
CA VAL A 41 -4.03 -7.63 -3.21
C VAL A 41 -4.99 -6.85 -4.10
N ALA A 42 -4.51 -6.31 -5.23
CA ALA A 42 -5.36 -5.61 -6.20
C ALA A 42 -6.49 -6.52 -6.70
N ARG A 43 -6.20 -7.81 -6.97
CA ARG A 43 -7.22 -8.80 -7.34
C ARG A 43 -8.29 -8.94 -6.27
N SER A 44 -7.89 -9.09 -5.01
CA SER A 44 -8.85 -9.19 -3.90
C SER A 44 -9.70 -7.94 -3.74
N VAL A 45 -9.15 -6.75 -4.00
CA VAL A 45 -9.90 -5.48 -4.00
C VAL A 45 -10.90 -5.47 -5.15
N ILE A 46 -10.50 -5.80 -6.38
CA ILE A 46 -11.36 -5.83 -7.57
C ILE A 46 -12.50 -6.83 -7.39
N ASP A 47 -12.20 -8.04 -6.91
CA ASP A 47 -13.20 -9.10 -6.74
C ASP A 47 -14.23 -8.77 -5.64
N GLN A 48 -13.81 -8.14 -4.53
CA GLN A 48 -14.70 -7.79 -3.42
C GLN A 48 -15.41 -6.46 -3.61
N LEU A 49 -14.86 -5.55 -4.43
CA LEU A 49 -15.36 -4.19 -4.65
C LEU A 49 -15.50 -3.89 -6.16
N PRO A 50 -16.36 -4.63 -6.87
CA PRO A 50 -16.40 -4.61 -8.35
C PRO A 50 -16.83 -3.24 -8.93
N ASN A 51 -17.40 -2.35 -8.12
CA ASN A 51 -17.77 -1.01 -8.55
C ASN A 51 -16.62 0.00 -8.39
N GLU A 52 -15.52 -0.35 -7.72
CA GLU A 52 -14.40 0.53 -7.43
C GLU A 52 -13.36 0.50 -8.54
N SER A 53 -12.96 1.68 -9.03
CA SER A 53 -11.83 1.80 -9.95
C SER A 53 -10.51 1.67 -9.19
N VAL A 54 -9.52 1.03 -9.80
CA VAL A 54 -8.19 0.82 -9.22
C VAL A 54 -7.11 1.40 -10.13
N LEU A 55 -6.21 2.20 -9.55
CA LEU A 55 -4.94 2.59 -10.16
C LEU A 55 -3.83 1.84 -9.44
N TYR A 56 -3.25 0.86 -10.11
CA TYR A 56 -2.13 0.07 -9.60
C TYR A 56 -0.80 0.60 -10.11
N VAL A 57 0.18 0.75 -9.23
CA VAL A 57 1.56 1.08 -9.61
C VAL A 57 2.51 0.00 -9.09
N GLY A 58 3.22 -0.66 -9.99
CA GLY A 58 4.33 -1.56 -9.69
C GLY A 58 5.67 -0.85 -9.87
N ASP A 59 6.41 -0.63 -8.78
CA ASP A 59 7.69 0.07 -8.79
C ASP A 59 8.84 -0.84 -9.23
N THR A 60 8.74 -1.32 -10.46
CA THR A 60 9.72 -2.25 -11.05
C THR A 60 11.06 -1.61 -11.38
N ALA A 61 11.14 -0.27 -11.47
CA ALA A 61 12.42 0.43 -11.67
C ALA A 61 13.34 0.32 -10.44
N HIS A 62 12.76 0.25 -9.23
CA HIS A 62 13.50 0.16 -7.96
C HIS A 62 13.28 -1.18 -7.24
N GLY A 63 12.37 -2.02 -7.78
CA GLY A 63 12.09 -3.35 -7.23
C GLY A 63 13.16 -4.39 -7.55
N PRO A 64 13.14 -5.53 -6.82
CA PRO A 64 12.31 -5.83 -5.67
C PRO A 64 12.82 -5.17 -4.37
N TYR A 65 11.91 -4.75 -3.48
CA TYR A 65 12.28 -4.08 -2.22
C TYR A 65 12.83 -5.02 -1.14
N GLY A 66 12.61 -6.32 -1.29
CA GLY A 66 12.98 -7.32 -0.29
C GLY A 66 14.46 -7.33 0.14
N PRO A 67 15.42 -7.15 -0.76
CA PRO A 67 16.84 -7.07 -0.45
C PRO A 67 17.33 -5.69 -0.01
N LEU A 68 16.54 -4.62 -0.24
CA LEU A 68 16.98 -3.23 -0.05
C LEU A 68 17.04 -2.83 1.43
N PRO A 69 17.94 -1.90 1.79
CA PRO A 69 17.92 -1.25 3.09
C PRO A 69 16.59 -0.54 3.34
N ILE A 70 16.11 -0.57 4.58
CA ILE A 70 14.78 -0.03 4.94
C ILE A 70 14.63 1.47 4.61
N ALA A 71 15.70 2.25 4.69
CA ALA A 71 15.69 3.66 4.34
C ALA A 71 15.47 3.91 2.83
N GLU A 72 16.02 3.04 1.99
CA GLU A 72 15.83 3.09 0.54
C GLU A 72 14.41 2.65 0.16
N VAL A 73 13.92 1.56 0.77
CA VAL A 73 12.51 1.13 0.63
C VAL A 73 11.57 2.28 0.99
N ARG A 74 11.85 2.98 2.09
CA ARG A 74 11.05 4.13 2.55
C ARG A 74 11.04 5.26 1.53
N ALA A 75 12.20 5.63 0.99
CA ALA A 75 12.30 6.72 0.01
C ALA A 75 11.52 6.39 -1.28
N ASN A 76 11.74 5.20 -1.83
CA ASN A 76 11.06 4.75 -3.06
C ASN A 76 9.54 4.66 -2.85
N ALA A 77 9.09 4.05 -1.77
CA ALA A 77 7.67 3.90 -1.47
C ALA A 77 6.95 5.24 -1.30
N LEU A 78 7.55 6.21 -0.62
CA LEU A 78 6.97 7.54 -0.47
C LEU A 78 6.91 8.28 -1.82
N GLY A 79 7.91 8.11 -2.69
CA GLY A 79 7.88 8.67 -4.05
C GLY A 79 6.69 8.17 -4.86
N VAL A 80 6.48 6.85 -4.90
CA VAL A 80 5.32 6.26 -5.59
C VAL A 80 3.98 6.70 -4.99
N MET A 81 3.91 6.80 -3.66
CA MET A 81 2.68 7.27 -2.99
C MET A 81 2.39 8.73 -3.31
N ASP A 82 3.40 9.59 -3.44
CA ASP A 82 3.22 10.97 -3.89
C ASP A 82 2.63 11.03 -5.30
N GLU A 83 3.15 10.23 -6.24
CA GLU A 83 2.62 10.15 -7.60
C GLU A 83 1.17 9.67 -7.63
N LEU A 84 0.81 8.68 -6.81
CA LEU A 84 -0.59 8.23 -6.67
C LEU A 84 -1.50 9.35 -6.13
N VAL A 85 -1.05 10.10 -5.14
CA VAL A 85 -1.79 11.24 -4.60
C VAL A 85 -1.94 12.34 -5.64
N ASP A 86 -0.88 12.68 -6.36
CA ASP A 86 -0.90 13.65 -7.46
C ASP A 86 -1.82 13.19 -8.61
N SER A 87 -1.96 11.89 -8.82
CA SER A 87 -2.92 11.29 -9.76
C SER A 87 -4.37 11.31 -9.26
N GLY A 88 -4.61 11.82 -8.05
CA GLY A 88 -5.95 12.06 -7.53
C GLY A 88 -6.65 10.83 -6.96
N VAL A 89 -5.95 9.86 -6.40
CA VAL A 89 -6.59 8.71 -5.74
C VAL A 89 -7.35 9.11 -4.48
N LYS A 90 -8.43 8.40 -4.17
CA LYS A 90 -9.26 8.66 -2.98
C LYS A 90 -8.78 7.94 -1.72
N LEU A 91 -8.03 6.87 -1.89
CA LEU A 91 -7.49 5.99 -0.84
C LEU A 91 -6.18 5.40 -1.33
N LEU A 92 -5.22 5.21 -0.45
CA LEU A 92 -3.94 4.55 -0.71
C LEU A 92 -3.91 3.16 -0.08
N THR A 93 -3.51 2.15 -0.86
CA THR A 93 -3.27 0.79 -0.39
C THR A 93 -1.81 0.41 -0.62
N ILE A 94 -1.07 0.18 0.46
CA ILE A 94 0.30 -0.32 0.43
C ILE A 94 0.23 -1.85 0.35
N ALA A 95 0.32 -2.41 -0.84
CA ALA A 95 0.23 -3.86 -1.04
C ALA A 95 1.53 -4.59 -0.69
N CYS A 96 2.68 -3.92 -0.76
CA CYS A 96 3.99 -4.47 -0.45
C CYS A 96 4.24 -4.56 1.06
N ASN A 97 4.60 -5.74 1.57
CA ASN A 97 4.94 -5.93 2.99
C ASN A 97 6.21 -5.17 3.39
N SER A 98 7.25 -5.19 2.55
CA SER A 98 8.49 -4.45 2.81
C SER A 98 8.23 -2.94 2.86
N ALA A 99 7.39 -2.41 1.97
CA ALA A 99 6.99 -1.02 1.99
C ALA A 99 6.11 -0.70 3.21
N SER A 100 5.12 -1.53 3.55
CA SER A 100 4.28 -1.37 4.74
C SER A 100 5.13 -1.23 6.00
N ALA A 101 6.11 -2.12 6.16
CA ALA A 101 7.06 -2.09 7.27
C ALA A 101 7.91 -0.80 7.34
N ALA A 102 8.23 -0.23 6.17
CA ALA A 102 9.10 0.94 6.06
C ALA A 102 8.39 2.28 6.25
N VAL A 103 7.11 2.41 5.79
CA VAL A 103 6.52 3.74 5.60
C VAL A 103 5.19 3.99 6.29
N LEU A 104 4.55 2.99 6.92
CA LEU A 104 3.17 3.13 7.40
C LEU A 104 2.94 4.37 8.26
N ARG A 105 3.85 4.65 9.19
CA ARG A 105 3.75 5.82 10.08
C ARG A 105 3.83 7.12 9.27
N ASP A 106 4.86 7.24 8.44
CA ASP A 106 5.08 8.43 7.59
C ASP A 106 3.91 8.65 6.63
N ALA A 107 3.40 7.56 6.04
CA ALA A 107 2.28 7.62 5.12
C ALA A 107 1.00 8.13 5.81
N ARG A 108 0.72 7.68 7.03
CA ARG A 108 -0.43 8.18 7.81
C ARG A 108 -0.28 9.65 8.19
N GLU A 109 0.90 10.07 8.62
CA GLU A 109 1.19 11.47 8.94
C GLU A 109 1.09 12.34 7.68
N ARG A 110 1.66 11.89 6.55
CA ARG A 110 1.75 12.67 5.32
C ARG A 110 0.43 12.74 4.56
N TYR A 111 -0.30 11.62 4.42
CA TYR A 111 -1.48 11.55 3.55
C TYR A 111 -2.79 11.59 4.33
N THR A 112 -2.91 10.84 5.41
CA THR A 112 -4.17 10.82 6.17
C THR A 112 -4.34 12.07 7.01
N ALA A 113 -3.35 12.44 7.81
CA ALA A 113 -3.48 13.59 8.70
C ALA A 113 -3.54 14.92 7.91
N ARG A 114 -2.83 15.02 6.79
CA ARG A 114 -2.72 16.26 6.03
C ARG A 114 -3.79 16.42 4.95
N TYR A 115 -4.09 15.37 4.20
CA TYR A 115 -4.99 15.41 3.04
C TYR A 115 -6.29 14.65 3.26
N GLY A 116 -6.46 13.96 4.39
CA GLY A 116 -7.62 13.13 4.67
C GLY A 116 -7.73 11.94 3.72
N ILE A 117 -6.63 11.48 3.12
CA ILE A 117 -6.58 10.28 2.27
C ILE A 117 -6.30 9.08 3.17
N PRO A 118 -7.25 8.12 3.30
CA PRO A 118 -7.01 6.93 4.11
C PRO A 118 -5.85 6.12 3.56
N VAL A 119 -5.02 5.57 4.45
CA VAL A 119 -3.91 4.67 4.12
C VAL A 119 -4.16 3.31 4.74
N ILE A 120 -4.29 2.30 3.90
CA ILE A 120 -4.44 0.89 4.25
C ILE A 120 -3.15 0.16 3.87
N GLU A 121 -2.75 -0.82 4.68
CA GLU A 121 -1.57 -1.64 4.44
C GLU A 121 -1.84 -3.11 4.75
N VAL A 122 -0.89 -4.00 4.50
CA VAL A 122 -1.12 -5.45 4.49
C VAL A 122 -0.73 -6.17 5.78
N ILE A 123 0.04 -5.55 6.70
CA ILE A 123 0.53 -6.21 7.91
C ILE A 123 -0.57 -6.36 8.96
N GLN A 124 -1.24 -5.25 9.33
CA GLN A 124 -2.28 -5.27 10.36
C GLN A 124 -3.45 -6.20 10.01
N PRO A 125 -3.98 -6.22 8.77
CA PRO A 125 -5.02 -7.18 8.37
C PRO A 125 -4.57 -8.63 8.54
N ALA A 126 -3.34 -8.96 8.12
CA ALA A 126 -2.78 -10.30 8.27
C ALA A 126 -2.63 -10.70 9.73
N VAL A 127 -2.12 -9.81 10.58
CA VAL A 127 -1.97 -10.05 12.03
C VAL A 127 -3.33 -10.34 12.67
N ARG A 128 -4.36 -9.51 12.42
CA ARG A 128 -5.71 -9.76 12.95
C ARG A 128 -6.24 -11.12 12.53
N ARG A 129 -6.04 -11.51 11.26
CA ARG A 129 -6.47 -12.82 10.76
C ARG A 129 -5.71 -13.96 11.44
N ALA A 130 -4.40 -13.82 11.62
CA ALA A 130 -3.57 -14.83 12.26
C ALA A 130 -3.94 -15.04 13.75
N VAL A 131 -4.21 -13.96 14.48
CA VAL A 131 -4.69 -14.02 15.87
C VAL A 131 -6.00 -14.81 15.99
N VAL A 132 -6.92 -14.64 15.04
CA VAL A 132 -8.18 -15.38 15.02
C VAL A 132 -8.00 -16.84 14.58
N ALA A 133 -7.00 -17.12 13.74
CA ALA A 133 -6.78 -18.45 13.16
C ALA A 133 -6.04 -19.41 14.08
N THR A 134 -5.13 -18.90 14.92
CA THR A 134 -4.30 -19.76 15.79
C THR A 134 -5.12 -20.45 16.86
N ARG A 135 -4.76 -21.69 17.16
CA ARG A 135 -5.37 -22.53 18.19
C ARG A 135 -4.43 -22.75 19.39
N ASN A 136 -3.12 -22.70 19.15
CA ASN A 136 -2.09 -22.96 20.16
C ASN A 136 -1.29 -21.72 20.56
N GLY A 137 -1.58 -20.55 19.97
CA GLY A 137 -0.90 -19.29 20.24
C GLY A 137 0.49 -19.19 19.60
N ARG A 138 0.90 -20.13 18.74
CA ARG A 138 2.19 -20.11 18.06
C ARG A 138 2.01 -19.78 16.60
N ILE A 139 2.47 -18.61 16.21
CA ILE A 139 2.29 -18.06 14.86
C ILE A 139 3.65 -17.91 14.19
N GLY A 140 3.74 -18.47 12.99
CA GLY A 140 4.87 -18.23 12.09
C GLY A 140 4.64 -17.02 11.19
N VAL A 141 5.71 -16.33 10.85
CA VAL A 141 5.70 -15.28 9.81
C VAL A 141 6.84 -15.56 8.85
N ILE A 142 6.53 -15.67 7.57
CA ILE A 142 7.57 -15.70 6.52
C ILE A 142 7.50 -14.41 5.70
N GLY A 143 8.66 -13.88 5.34
CA GLY A 143 8.76 -12.63 4.60
C GLY A 143 10.09 -12.46 3.88
N THR A 144 10.26 -11.32 3.22
CA THR A 144 11.55 -10.93 2.68
C THR A 144 12.52 -10.53 3.81
N SER A 145 13.80 -10.41 3.48
CA SER A 145 14.81 -9.96 4.45
C SER A 145 14.48 -8.59 5.05
N ALA A 146 13.99 -7.64 4.23
CA ALA A 146 13.58 -6.32 4.71
C ALA A 146 12.38 -6.41 5.67
N THR A 147 11.35 -7.21 5.33
CA THR A 147 10.16 -7.38 6.17
C THR A 147 10.50 -7.99 7.53
N VAL A 148 11.24 -9.10 7.53
CA VAL A 148 11.62 -9.78 8.79
C VAL A 148 12.60 -8.95 9.60
N GLY A 149 13.59 -8.34 8.95
CA GLY A 149 14.59 -7.48 9.61
C GLY A 149 13.99 -6.23 10.25
N SER A 150 12.87 -5.71 9.73
CA SER A 150 12.16 -4.56 10.29
C SER A 150 11.45 -4.86 11.61
N ARG A 151 11.10 -6.11 11.89
CA ARG A 151 10.28 -6.58 13.02
C ARG A 151 8.86 -6.00 13.05
N ALA A 152 8.35 -5.47 11.96
CA ALA A 152 7.04 -4.83 11.90
C ALA A 152 5.88 -5.79 12.25
N TYR A 153 6.01 -7.07 11.94
CA TYR A 153 5.05 -8.09 12.36
C TYR A 153 5.08 -8.31 13.86
N GLU A 154 6.25 -8.52 14.46
CA GLU A 154 6.42 -8.71 15.91
C GLU A 154 5.89 -7.49 16.68
N ASP A 155 6.21 -6.28 16.23
CA ASP A 155 5.71 -5.04 16.84
C ASP A 155 4.18 -4.95 16.77
N THR A 156 3.59 -5.41 15.67
CA THR A 156 2.12 -5.44 15.53
C THR A 156 1.49 -6.51 16.43
N PHE A 157 2.12 -7.68 16.57
CA PHE A 157 1.67 -8.74 17.49
C PHE A 157 1.90 -8.41 18.96
N ALA A 158 2.73 -7.42 19.30
CA ALA A 158 2.99 -7.03 20.68
C ALA A 158 1.73 -6.59 21.46
N ALA A 159 0.64 -6.26 20.74
CA ALA A 159 -0.68 -6.02 21.35
C ALA A 159 -1.34 -7.31 21.92
N ALA A 160 -0.82 -8.50 21.60
CA ALA A 160 -1.28 -9.81 22.08
C ALA A 160 -0.10 -10.58 22.71
N PRO A 161 0.30 -10.26 23.95
CA PRO A 161 1.56 -10.72 24.57
C PRO A 161 1.60 -12.22 24.86
N ASP A 162 0.46 -12.91 24.85
CA ASP A 162 0.37 -14.35 25.06
C ASP A 162 0.75 -15.17 23.81
N LEU A 163 0.94 -14.52 22.67
CA LEU A 163 1.31 -15.18 21.42
C LEU A 163 2.83 -15.34 21.29
N GLN A 164 3.23 -16.49 20.76
CA GLN A 164 4.63 -16.77 20.41
C GLN A 164 4.82 -16.60 18.90
N ILE A 165 5.65 -15.65 18.52
CA ILE A 165 5.90 -15.33 17.12
C ILE A 165 7.28 -15.83 16.70
N THR A 166 7.34 -16.60 15.62
CA THR A 166 8.59 -17.07 15.01
C THR A 166 8.63 -16.59 13.57
N SER A 167 9.62 -15.79 13.22
CA SER A 167 9.78 -15.24 11.87
C SER A 167 10.96 -15.87 11.13
N ALA A 168 10.80 -16.08 9.81
CA ALA A 168 11.86 -16.56 8.93
C ALA A 168 11.88 -15.75 7.62
N ALA A 169 13.07 -15.32 7.21
CA ALA A 169 13.27 -14.72 5.90
C ALA A 169 13.41 -15.80 4.83
N CYS A 170 12.70 -15.63 3.71
CA CYS A 170 12.71 -16.55 2.57
C CYS A 170 13.10 -15.80 1.29
N PRO A 171 14.36 -15.35 1.14
CA PRO A 171 14.77 -14.43 0.08
C PRO A 171 14.61 -15.01 -1.32
N ASP A 172 14.75 -16.32 -1.51
CA ASP A 172 14.69 -16.95 -2.83
C ASP A 172 13.25 -17.16 -3.35
N PHE A 173 12.23 -17.03 -2.50
CA PHE A 173 10.84 -17.28 -2.92
C PHE A 173 10.35 -16.28 -3.97
N VAL A 174 10.74 -15.00 -3.88
CA VAL A 174 10.38 -14.00 -4.89
C VAL A 174 10.99 -14.33 -6.25
N PRO A 175 12.31 -14.57 -6.40
CA PRO A 175 12.92 -15.02 -7.64
C PRO A 175 12.26 -16.26 -8.26
N TYR A 176 11.93 -17.28 -7.46
CA TYR A 176 11.23 -18.47 -7.97
C TYR A 176 9.86 -18.12 -8.57
N VAL A 177 9.06 -17.34 -7.86
CA VAL A 177 7.72 -16.93 -8.33
C VAL A 177 7.82 -16.12 -9.63
N GLU A 178 8.72 -15.15 -9.70
CA GLU A 178 8.90 -14.32 -10.89
C GLU A 178 9.44 -15.13 -12.09
N ALA A 179 10.29 -16.11 -11.85
CA ALA A 179 10.70 -17.08 -12.86
C ALA A 179 9.56 -18.05 -13.28
N GLY A 180 8.42 -18.06 -12.55
CA GLY A 180 7.30 -18.99 -12.79
C GLY A 180 7.54 -20.39 -12.22
N VAL A 181 8.50 -20.55 -11.33
CA VAL A 181 8.80 -21.81 -10.65
C VAL A 181 7.97 -21.89 -9.37
N THR A 182 6.92 -22.67 -9.37
CA THR A 182 6.02 -22.87 -8.23
C THR A 182 6.09 -24.31 -7.67
N THR A 183 6.87 -25.17 -8.29
CA THR A 183 7.08 -26.58 -7.91
C THR A 183 8.51 -26.99 -8.30
N GLY A 184 8.95 -28.15 -7.80
CA GLY A 184 10.24 -28.76 -8.17
C GLY A 184 11.17 -28.97 -6.97
N PRO A 185 12.22 -29.80 -7.15
CA PRO A 185 13.07 -30.24 -6.04
C PRO A 185 13.89 -29.11 -5.43
N GLU A 186 14.34 -28.13 -6.22
CA GLU A 186 15.15 -27.01 -5.74
C GLU A 186 14.31 -26.06 -4.86
N LEU A 187 13.09 -25.72 -5.32
CA LEU A 187 12.16 -24.91 -4.54
C LEU A 187 11.73 -25.64 -3.25
N LEU A 188 11.49 -26.96 -3.33
CA LEU A 188 11.15 -27.77 -2.16
C LEU A 188 12.28 -27.76 -1.13
N ALA A 189 13.54 -27.97 -1.55
CA ALA A 189 14.68 -27.93 -0.66
C ALA A 189 14.88 -26.56 0.01
N ALA A 190 14.69 -25.47 -0.76
CA ALA A 190 14.71 -24.12 -0.21
C ALA A 190 13.58 -23.91 0.83
N ALA A 191 12.37 -24.36 0.52
CA ALA A 191 11.23 -24.26 1.44
C ALA A 191 11.46 -25.08 2.72
N GLU A 192 11.97 -26.31 2.63
CA GLU A 192 12.32 -27.13 3.79
C GLU A 192 13.34 -26.42 4.70
N GLY A 193 14.38 -25.81 4.11
CA GLY A 193 15.38 -25.05 4.86
C GLY A 193 14.82 -23.83 5.57
N TYR A 194 14.04 -23.01 4.86
CA TYR A 194 13.47 -21.77 5.44
C TYR A 194 12.40 -22.05 6.48
N LEU A 195 11.58 -23.09 6.30
CA LEU A 195 10.44 -23.37 7.16
C LEU A 195 10.79 -24.28 8.34
N ALA A 196 11.99 -24.88 8.39
CA ALA A 196 12.42 -25.74 9.49
C ALA A 196 12.26 -25.08 10.88
N PRO A 197 12.72 -23.84 11.13
CA PRO A 197 12.57 -23.20 12.43
C PRO A 197 11.10 -23.05 12.88
N LEU A 198 10.20 -22.80 11.93
CA LEU A 198 8.76 -22.66 12.20
C LEU A 198 8.10 -24.01 12.57
N ARG A 199 8.52 -25.07 11.89
CA ARG A 199 8.08 -26.43 12.23
C ARG A 199 8.57 -26.84 13.62
N GLU A 200 9.84 -26.57 13.95
CA GLU A 200 10.43 -26.84 15.26
C GLU A 200 9.73 -26.04 16.37
N ALA A 201 9.33 -24.79 16.08
CA ALA A 201 8.55 -23.95 17.00
C ALA A 201 7.10 -24.45 17.19
N GLY A 202 6.63 -25.39 16.36
CA GLY A 202 5.29 -25.95 16.43
C GLY A 202 4.19 -24.94 16.12
N VAL A 203 4.41 -24.06 15.15
CA VAL A 203 3.40 -23.07 14.72
C VAL A 203 2.20 -23.79 14.12
N ASP A 204 0.99 -23.32 14.40
CA ASP A 204 -0.25 -23.82 13.80
C ASP A 204 -0.88 -22.82 12.80
N THR A 205 -0.29 -21.67 12.73
CA THR A 205 -0.71 -20.60 11.83
C THR A 205 0.52 -19.95 11.23
N LEU A 206 0.53 -19.75 9.90
CA LEU A 206 1.65 -19.17 9.16
C LEU A 206 1.18 -17.99 8.32
N VAL A 207 1.71 -16.82 8.62
CA VAL A 207 1.47 -15.59 7.85
C VAL A 207 2.40 -15.55 6.64
N LEU A 208 1.83 -15.40 5.45
CA LEU A 208 2.53 -15.16 4.20
C LEU A 208 2.82 -13.66 4.07
N GLY A 209 3.91 -13.20 4.70
CA GLY A 209 4.32 -11.79 4.80
C GLY A 209 5.05 -11.28 3.55
N CYS A 210 4.65 -11.77 2.38
CA CYS A 210 5.05 -11.26 1.07
C CYS A 210 3.95 -11.55 0.06
N THR A 211 3.69 -10.60 -0.84
CA THR A 211 2.65 -10.67 -1.86
C THR A 211 2.87 -11.76 -2.92
N HIS A 212 4.09 -12.25 -3.07
CA HIS A 212 4.44 -13.35 -3.97
C HIS A 212 4.11 -14.74 -3.37
N TYR A 213 4.17 -14.88 -2.06
CA TYR A 213 4.11 -16.19 -1.41
C TYR A 213 2.77 -16.93 -1.54
N PRO A 214 1.62 -16.28 -1.75
CA PRO A 214 0.39 -17.00 -2.10
C PRO A 214 0.51 -17.90 -3.32
N LEU A 215 1.41 -17.62 -4.28
CA LEU A 215 1.66 -18.48 -5.43
C LEU A 215 2.47 -19.74 -5.09
N LEU A 216 3.10 -19.78 -3.91
CA LEU A 216 3.84 -20.93 -3.37
C LEU A 216 3.06 -21.72 -2.31
N THR A 217 1.76 -21.45 -2.15
CA THR A 217 0.90 -22.11 -1.12
C THR A 217 1.03 -23.61 -1.15
N GLY A 218 1.11 -24.23 -2.34
CA GLY A 218 1.23 -25.69 -2.48
C GLY A 218 2.50 -26.25 -1.84
N VAL A 219 3.67 -25.67 -2.12
CA VAL A 219 4.94 -26.14 -1.54
C VAL A 219 5.03 -25.78 -0.06
N ILE A 220 4.54 -24.60 0.33
CA ILE A 220 4.54 -24.18 1.74
C ILE A 220 3.65 -25.11 2.57
N SER A 221 2.42 -25.40 2.11
CA SER A 221 1.52 -26.33 2.78
C SER A 221 2.10 -27.75 2.87
N TYR A 222 2.74 -28.21 1.80
CA TYR A 222 3.39 -29.53 1.79
C TYR A 222 4.47 -29.63 2.86
N VAL A 223 5.33 -28.61 3.00
CA VAL A 223 6.43 -28.61 3.98
C VAL A 223 5.91 -28.42 5.41
N MET A 224 4.91 -27.54 5.61
CA MET A 224 4.38 -27.25 6.95
C MET A 224 3.41 -28.31 7.46
N GLY A 225 2.76 -29.05 6.55
CA GLY A 225 1.79 -30.09 6.87
C GLY A 225 0.37 -29.54 7.10
N ASP A 226 -0.61 -30.45 7.09
CA ASP A 226 -2.06 -30.12 7.12
C ASP A 226 -2.52 -29.45 8.43
N GLY A 227 -1.71 -29.50 9.47
CA GLY A 227 -2.02 -28.89 10.77
C GLY A 227 -1.85 -27.37 10.80
N VAL A 228 -1.24 -26.76 9.78
CA VAL A 228 -0.88 -25.36 9.76
C VAL A 228 -1.82 -24.56 8.84
N THR A 229 -2.46 -23.53 9.40
CA THR A 229 -3.30 -22.61 8.65
C THR A 229 -2.46 -21.53 8.00
N LEU A 230 -2.51 -21.40 6.67
CA LEU A 230 -1.85 -20.31 5.95
C LEU A 230 -2.74 -19.07 5.94
N VAL A 231 -2.16 -17.92 6.22
CA VAL A 231 -2.83 -16.62 6.26
C VAL A 231 -2.23 -15.71 5.20
N SER A 232 -3.01 -15.36 4.18
CA SER A 232 -2.69 -14.30 3.22
C SER A 232 -3.32 -12.99 3.68
N SER A 233 -2.61 -11.89 3.48
CA SER A 233 -3.12 -10.55 3.79
C SER A 233 -4.15 -10.03 2.79
N ALA A 234 -4.17 -10.55 1.56
CA ALA A 234 -4.88 -9.93 0.44
C ALA A 234 -6.39 -9.75 0.69
N GLU A 235 -7.09 -10.82 1.08
CA GLU A 235 -8.54 -10.76 1.33
C GLU A 235 -8.90 -9.84 2.52
N GLU A 236 -8.12 -9.89 3.60
CA GLU A 236 -8.37 -9.07 4.77
C GLU A 236 -8.06 -7.59 4.50
N THR A 237 -7.06 -7.31 3.66
CA THR A 237 -6.76 -5.96 3.20
C THR A 237 -7.91 -5.38 2.37
N ALA A 238 -8.51 -6.15 1.46
CA ALA A 238 -9.68 -5.71 0.71
C ALA A 238 -10.88 -5.37 1.61
N LYS A 239 -11.10 -6.14 2.69
CA LYS A 239 -12.13 -5.81 3.70
C LYS A 239 -11.82 -4.51 4.43
N ASP A 240 -10.55 -4.23 4.72
CA ASP A 240 -10.15 -2.96 5.36
C ASP A 240 -10.30 -1.78 4.39
N VAL A 241 -9.99 -1.96 3.12
CA VAL A 241 -10.28 -0.96 2.08
C VAL A 241 -11.78 -0.64 2.05
N TYR A 242 -12.65 -1.66 2.03
CA TYR A 242 -14.10 -1.45 2.10
C TYR A 242 -14.53 -0.67 3.35
N ARG A 243 -14.05 -1.07 4.53
CA ARG A 243 -14.36 -0.38 5.79
C ARG A 243 -13.91 1.09 5.75
N ALA A 244 -12.75 1.36 5.18
CA ALA A 244 -12.24 2.72 5.03
C ALA A 244 -13.11 3.55 4.06
N LEU A 245 -13.52 2.99 2.92
CA LEU A 245 -14.42 3.65 1.99
C LEU A 245 -15.74 4.02 2.66
N VAL A 246 -16.39 3.08 3.33
CA VAL A 246 -17.66 3.30 4.04
C VAL A 246 -17.50 4.35 5.14
N SER A 247 -16.47 4.25 5.97
CA SER A 247 -16.27 5.17 7.10
C SER A 247 -15.97 6.62 6.70
N HIS A 248 -15.45 6.81 5.47
CA HIS A 248 -15.14 8.14 4.93
C HIS A 248 -16.14 8.62 3.87
N GLY A 249 -17.19 7.84 3.57
CA GLY A 249 -18.18 8.18 2.53
C GLY A 249 -17.58 8.22 1.12
N LEU A 250 -16.58 7.37 0.85
CA LEU A 250 -15.81 7.34 -0.39
C LEU A 250 -16.22 6.21 -1.34
N GLU A 251 -17.31 5.49 -1.06
CA GLU A 251 -17.82 4.44 -1.94
C GLU A 251 -18.27 5.03 -3.28
N ARG A 252 -17.81 4.43 -4.37
CA ARG A 252 -18.20 4.85 -5.73
C ARG A 252 -19.67 4.54 -5.98
N ARG A 253 -20.41 5.54 -6.47
CA ARG A 253 -21.85 5.47 -6.70
C ARG A 253 -22.25 5.52 -8.17
N SER A 254 -21.29 5.70 -9.07
CA SER A 254 -21.55 5.73 -10.52
C SER A 254 -22.09 4.39 -11.02
N ALA A 255 -23.00 4.46 -11.98
CA ALA A 255 -23.48 3.30 -12.74
C ALA A 255 -22.52 2.90 -13.87
N GLU A 256 -21.53 3.76 -14.18
CA GLU A 256 -20.52 3.44 -15.19
C GLU A 256 -19.62 2.30 -14.70
N PRO A 257 -19.17 1.38 -15.56
CA PRO A 257 -18.26 0.33 -15.19
C PRO A 257 -16.98 0.87 -14.54
N ALA A 258 -16.48 0.15 -13.54
CA ALA A 258 -15.18 0.45 -12.94
C ALA A 258 -14.06 0.31 -13.98
N ARG A 259 -13.03 1.14 -13.86
CA ARG A 259 -11.83 1.09 -14.71
C ARG A 259 -10.63 0.75 -13.86
N HIS A 260 -9.82 -0.19 -14.37
CA HIS A 260 -8.57 -0.59 -13.71
C HIS A 260 -7.40 -0.23 -14.61
N THR A 261 -6.48 0.56 -14.07
CA THR A 261 -5.25 0.99 -14.76
C THR A 261 -4.05 0.38 -14.06
N PHE A 262 -3.15 -0.21 -14.82
CA PHE A 262 -1.93 -0.84 -14.34
C PHE A 262 -0.72 -0.11 -14.92
N VAL A 263 0.19 0.28 -14.04
CA VAL A 263 1.36 1.10 -14.35
C VAL A 263 2.62 0.42 -13.84
N ALA A 264 3.67 0.43 -14.63
CA ALA A 264 5.01 0.03 -14.25
C ALA A 264 5.96 1.24 -14.31
N THR A 265 6.81 1.40 -13.31
CA THR A 265 7.87 2.42 -13.33
C THR A 265 9.08 1.99 -14.18
N GLY A 266 9.26 0.67 -14.39
CA GLY A 266 10.27 0.07 -15.26
C GLY A 266 9.69 -0.43 -16.59
N ASP A 267 10.18 -1.58 -17.08
CA ASP A 267 9.73 -2.17 -18.34
C ASP A 267 8.27 -2.64 -18.27
N ALA A 268 7.38 -1.93 -18.94
CA ALA A 268 5.96 -2.23 -18.98
C ALA A 268 5.63 -3.56 -19.68
N GLN A 269 6.42 -3.99 -20.66
CA GLN A 269 6.20 -5.27 -21.35
C GLN A 269 6.55 -6.46 -20.45
N GLN A 270 7.69 -6.37 -19.77
CA GLN A 270 8.08 -7.37 -18.79
C GLN A 270 7.08 -7.45 -17.63
N PHE A 271 6.62 -6.30 -17.16
CA PHE A 271 5.58 -6.22 -16.13
C PHE A 271 4.30 -6.92 -16.60
N GLU A 272 3.81 -6.65 -17.81
CA GLU A 272 2.56 -7.24 -18.33
C GLU A 272 2.64 -8.77 -18.39
N VAL A 273 3.77 -9.32 -18.85
CA VAL A 273 3.99 -10.78 -18.90
C VAL A 273 3.90 -11.40 -17.51
N LEU A 274 4.52 -10.78 -16.50
CA LEU A 274 4.47 -11.24 -15.13
C LEU A 274 3.09 -11.01 -14.51
N ALA A 275 2.49 -9.86 -14.73
CA ALA A 275 1.21 -9.47 -14.16
C ALA A 275 0.08 -10.44 -14.54
N ARG A 276 0.09 -11.00 -15.74
CA ARG A 276 -0.87 -12.02 -16.18
C ARG A 276 -0.83 -13.30 -15.37
N ARG A 277 0.29 -13.61 -14.69
CA ARG A 277 0.38 -14.76 -13.78
C ARG A 277 -0.35 -14.53 -12.46
N PHE A 278 -0.42 -13.27 -12.02
CA PHE A 278 -1.03 -12.88 -10.75
C PHE A 278 -2.51 -12.51 -10.88
N LEU A 279 -2.86 -11.80 -11.93
CA LEU A 279 -4.20 -11.24 -12.12
C LEU A 279 -4.99 -11.91 -13.25
N GLY A 280 -4.32 -12.64 -14.14
CA GLY A 280 -4.98 -13.28 -15.28
C GLY A 280 -5.25 -12.31 -16.43
N PRO A 281 -6.32 -12.57 -17.23
CA PRO A 281 -6.63 -11.80 -18.45
C PRO A 281 -7.16 -10.38 -18.14
N GLU A 282 -7.44 -10.04 -16.90
CA GLU A 282 -7.91 -8.71 -16.47
C GLU A 282 -6.84 -7.63 -16.69
N VAL A 283 -5.56 -8.02 -16.75
CA VAL A 283 -4.48 -7.10 -17.15
C VAL A 283 -4.53 -6.90 -18.65
N GLN A 284 -5.17 -5.81 -19.07
CA GLN A 284 -5.26 -5.39 -20.47
C GLN A 284 -4.52 -4.06 -20.64
N GLY A 285 -3.28 -4.17 -21.11
CA GLY A 285 -2.43 -3.02 -21.33
C GLY A 285 -1.80 -2.50 -20.01
N VAL A 286 -0.51 -2.34 -20.04
CA VAL A 286 0.26 -1.73 -18.93
C VAL A 286 0.83 -0.42 -19.43
N GLU A 287 0.61 0.64 -18.68
CA GLU A 287 1.12 1.96 -18.98
C GLU A 287 2.48 2.17 -18.32
N HIS A 288 3.34 2.94 -18.96
CA HIS A 288 4.55 3.42 -18.31
C HIS A 288 4.24 4.65 -17.44
N ALA A 289 4.91 4.78 -16.29
CA ALA A 289 4.62 5.82 -15.28
C ALA A 289 4.59 7.26 -15.84
N GLU A 290 5.38 7.56 -16.86
CA GLU A 290 5.40 8.88 -17.51
C GLU A 290 4.05 9.29 -18.12
N HIS A 291 3.13 8.34 -18.35
CA HIS A 291 1.83 8.58 -19.01
C HIS A 291 0.67 8.71 -18.01
N VAL A 292 0.86 8.38 -16.74
CA VAL A 292 -0.24 8.33 -15.73
C VAL A 292 -0.82 9.71 -15.45
N ALA A 293 0.02 10.72 -15.36
CA ALA A 293 -0.40 12.11 -15.12
C ALA A 293 -1.30 12.67 -16.23
N ALA A 294 -1.27 12.10 -17.43
CA ALA A 294 -2.07 12.55 -18.55
C ALA A 294 -3.53 12.04 -18.51
N HIS A 295 -3.78 10.89 -17.89
CA HIS A 295 -5.10 10.24 -17.85
C HIS A 295 -5.95 10.63 -16.63
N TYR A 296 -5.32 11.08 -15.55
CA TYR A 296 -5.98 11.57 -14.35
C TYR A 296 -5.62 13.06 -14.19
N PRO A 297 -6.39 13.96 -14.82
CA PRO A 297 -6.12 15.40 -14.71
C PRO A 297 -6.12 15.77 -13.23
N THR A 298 -5.02 16.35 -12.79
CA THR A 298 -4.78 16.86 -11.44
C THR A 298 -5.84 17.90 -11.08
N GLY A 299 -7.02 17.46 -10.72
CA GLY A 299 -8.10 18.30 -10.24
C GLY A 299 -8.08 18.32 -8.72
N SER A 300 -7.57 19.38 -8.13
CA SER A 300 -7.76 19.84 -6.76
C SER A 300 -6.79 19.48 -5.64
N LEU A 301 -5.73 18.72 -5.84
CA LEU A 301 -4.55 18.85 -4.98
C LEU A 301 -3.54 19.75 -5.70
N ALA A 302 -3.90 21.01 -5.92
CA ALA A 302 -2.96 22.03 -6.37
C ALA A 302 -1.70 21.91 -5.52
N ARG A 303 -0.54 21.71 -6.14
CA ARG A 303 0.75 21.82 -5.44
C ARG A 303 0.67 23.08 -4.60
N ILE A 304 0.73 22.94 -3.28
CA ILE A 304 0.79 24.09 -2.40
C ILE A 304 2.20 24.66 -2.61
N THR A 305 2.30 25.67 -3.47
CA THR A 305 3.59 26.34 -3.72
C THR A 305 3.96 27.22 -2.53
N PRO A 306 5.25 27.53 -2.33
CA PRO A 306 5.69 28.50 -1.32
C PRO A 306 4.92 29.84 -1.40
N GLU A 307 4.59 30.28 -2.62
CA GLU A 307 3.82 31.52 -2.86
C GLU A 307 2.38 31.41 -2.33
N MET A 308 1.74 30.25 -2.48
CA MET A 308 0.40 29.98 -1.92
C MET A 308 0.41 29.96 -0.39
N ILE A 309 1.51 29.49 0.21
CA ILE A 309 1.72 29.50 1.65
C ILE A 309 1.84 30.92 2.16
N GLU A 310 2.63 31.74 1.50
CA GLU A 310 2.85 33.14 1.88
C GLU A 310 1.57 33.96 1.68
N ALA A 311 0.83 33.74 0.58
CA ALA A 311 -0.46 34.37 0.35
C ALA A 311 -1.48 34.00 1.46
N ALA A 312 -1.55 32.73 1.87
CA ALA A 312 -2.44 32.28 2.95
C ALA A 312 -2.06 32.86 4.31
N ARG A 313 -0.77 33.11 4.56
CA ARG A 313 -0.27 33.84 5.76
C ARG A 313 -0.68 35.29 5.75
N SER A 314 -0.53 35.97 4.61
CA SER A 314 -0.87 37.40 4.45
C SER A 314 -2.38 37.65 4.55
N GLU A 315 -3.22 36.67 4.17
CA GLU A 315 -4.68 36.74 4.24
C GLU A 315 -5.27 36.39 5.61
N GLY A 316 -4.43 36.06 6.60
CA GLY A 316 -4.87 35.76 7.97
C GLY A 316 -5.72 34.47 8.09
N ARG A 317 -5.52 33.49 7.20
CA ARG A 317 -6.23 32.18 7.23
C ARG A 317 -5.49 31.19 8.15
N PRO A 318 -5.85 31.08 9.44
CA PRO A 318 -5.08 30.33 10.42
C PRO A 318 -5.05 28.81 10.16
N GLY A 319 -6.02 28.27 9.41
CA GLY A 319 -6.12 26.85 9.11
C GLY A 319 -5.05 26.33 8.13
N LEU A 320 -4.59 27.16 7.21
CA LEU A 320 -3.53 26.79 6.25
C LEU A 320 -2.14 27.11 6.84
N ALA A 321 -1.97 28.27 7.50
CA ALA A 321 -0.70 28.69 8.08
C ALA A 321 -0.22 27.79 9.22
N GLY A 322 -1.13 27.29 10.08
CA GLY A 322 -0.79 26.36 11.16
C GLY A 322 -0.45 24.93 10.71
N ARG A 323 -0.84 24.54 9.49
CA ARG A 323 -0.57 23.21 8.93
C ARG A 323 0.74 23.15 8.12
N VAL A 324 1.33 24.26 7.79
CA VAL A 324 2.49 24.40 6.90
C VAL A 324 3.82 24.58 7.65
N SER A 325 3.81 24.81 8.96
CA SER A 325 5.03 25.06 9.74
C SER A 325 5.99 23.86 9.85
N TYR A 326 5.67 22.71 9.23
CA TYR A 326 6.51 21.50 9.26
C TYR A 326 7.18 21.15 7.93
N PHE A 327 7.13 22.03 6.93
CA PHE A 327 7.77 21.82 5.65
C PHE A 327 8.93 22.79 5.43
N VAL A 328 9.99 22.60 6.18
CA VAL A 328 11.33 23.00 5.74
C VAL A 328 11.96 21.74 5.17
N ASP A 329 12.17 21.73 3.86
CA ASP A 329 12.93 20.67 3.18
C ASP A 329 14.31 20.58 3.87
N PRO A 330 14.64 19.47 4.55
CA PRO A 330 15.93 19.35 5.21
C PRO A 330 17.10 19.34 4.21
N PHE A 331 16.86 19.17 2.90
CA PHE A 331 17.85 19.20 1.84
C PHE A 331 18.04 20.61 1.25
N ALA A 332 17.02 21.47 1.24
CA ALA A 332 17.17 22.87 0.81
C ALA A 332 18.09 23.70 1.73
N ALA A 333 18.24 23.27 3.00
CA ALA A 333 19.17 23.91 3.94
C ALA A 333 20.65 23.54 3.70
N ALA A 334 20.94 22.48 2.93
CA ALA A 334 22.31 22.05 2.63
C ALA A 334 22.93 22.81 1.44
N GLU A 335 22.13 23.22 0.46
CA GLU A 335 22.62 23.98 -0.72
C GLU A 335 23.01 25.42 -0.37
N GLY A 336 22.38 26.04 0.63
CA GLY A 336 22.70 27.40 1.06
C GLY A 336 23.95 27.55 1.95
N ARG A 337 24.61 26.46 2.36
CA ARG A 337 25.83 26.49 3.17
C ARG A 337 27.13 26.37 2.38
N ALA A 338 27.10 25.91 1.14
CA ALA A 338 28.29 25.77 0.31
C ALA A 338 28.81 27.13 -0.20
N ASP A 339 27.95 28.14 -0.32
CA ASP A 339 28.33 29.46 -0.89
C ASP A 339 28.86 30.46 0.15
N ARG A 340 28.93 30.13 1.45
CA ARG A 340 29.43 31.02 2.51
C ARG A 340 30.80 30.66 3.07
N MET A 341 31.52 29.72 2.48
CA MET A 341 32.89 29.35 2.87
C MET A 341 33.95 29.66 1.80
N GLN A 342 33.62 30.46 0.77
CA GLN A 342 34.58 31.03 -0.17
C GLN A 342 34.38 32.53 -0.31
N GLY A 343 34.49 33.27 0.78
CA GLY A 343 34.53 34.70 0.81
C GLY A 343 35.31 35.18 2.01
#